data_26b5012afa008a4e0cf38cde0560c21f
#
_entry.id   26b5012afa008a4e0cf38cde0560c21f
#
_cell.length_a   1.000
_cell.length_b   1.000
_cell.length_c   1.000
_cell.angle_alpha   90.00
_cell.angle_beta   90.00
_cell.angle_gamma   90.00
#
_symmetry.space_group_name_H-M   'P 1'
#
loop_
_entity.id
_entity.type
_entity.pdbx_description
1 polymer ?
#
loop_
_entity_poly.entity_id
_entity_poly.type
_entity_poly.pdbx_seq_one_letter_code
_entity_poly.pdbx_strand_id
1 'polypeptide(L)'
;MPLITRNVFIDTEFFVKANLDFGSRTIKSFEELCEKGELHHITTTIVIKEIERKIKEHIKEALKGIKNFRRKAIVLREYEDDNIQNLFKDINDNDIEAKALEAFSNFIENSETSILDMKNVDLNEVIEMHFNEISPFSAKKPNEFRDAFTLLALRAALNEGEKIYVISDDPDHKNFCDENNDFINVDTLSSLNRHAFNRHLRVI
;
A
#
# COMPACT_ATOMS: atom_id res chain seq x y z
N MET A 1 -14.97 13.49 12.86
CA MET A 1 -15.27 14.31 11.69
C MET A 1 -16.14 13.50 10.72
N PRO A 2 -17.14 14.05 10.04
CA PRO A 2 -17.82 13.30 8.99
C PRO A 2 -16.85 13.02 7.84
N LEU A 3 -17.02 11.87 7.15
CA LEU A 3 -16.27 11.61 5.93
C LEU A 3 -16.63 12.64 4.86
N ILE A 4 -15.62 13.20 4.22
CA ILE A 4 -15.76 14.17 3.10
C ILE A 4 -15.98 13.42 1.80
N THR A 5 -15.32 12.27 1.64
CA THR A 5 -15.40 11.39 0.47
C THR A 5 -15.35 9.93 0.92
N ARG A 6 -15.67 8.99 0.02
CA ARG A 6 -15.45 7.55 0.22
C ARG A 6 -14.17 7.06 -0.47
N ASN A 7 -13.67 7.81 -1.45
CA ASN A 7 -12.51 7.43 -2.24
C ASN A 7 -11.24 7.44 -1.37
N VAL A 8 -10.48 6.36 -1.41
CA VAL A 8 -9.26 6.16 -0.61
C VAL A 8 -8.17 5.59 -1.50
N PHE A 9 -7.04 6.24 -1.51
CA PHE A 9 -5.79 5.72 -2.03
C PHE A 9 -4.85 5.39 -0.88
N ILE A 10 -4.16 4.25 -0.96
CA ILE A 10 -3.17 3.82 0.02
C ILE A 10 -1.83 3.68 -0.70
N ASP A 11 -0.84 4.44 -0.24
CA ASP A 11 0.50 4.41 -0.78
C ASP A 11 1.23 3.09 -0.45
N THR A 12 2.14 2.68 -1.33
CA THR A 12 2.98 1.48 -1.18
C THR A 12 3.71 1.44 0.17
N GLU A 13 4.23 2.59 0.62
CA GLU A 13 5.00 2.68 1.87
C GLU A 13 4.19 2.30 3.10
N PHE A 14 2.88 2.58 3.11
CA PHE A 14 1.99 2.12 4.18
C PHE A 14 2.05 0.60 4.35
N PHE A 15 1.95 -0.16 3.26
CA PHE A 15 1.98 -1.63 3.30
C PHE A 15 3.36 -2.14 3.71
N VAL A 16 4.43 -1.51 3.25
CA VAL A 16 5.81 -1.85 3.63
C VAL A 16 6.03 -1.63 5.13
N LYS A 17 5.58 -0.50 5.69
CA LYS A 17 5.65 -0.21 7.13
C LYS A 17 4.80 -1.15 7.98
N ALA A 18 3.71 -1.65 7.42
CA ALA A 18 2.89 -2.72 8.02
C ALA A 18 3.49 -4.13 7.82
N ASN A 19 4.75 -4.25 7.39
CA ASN A 19 5.43 -5.51 7.06
C ASN A 19 4.68 -6.38 6.03
N LEU A 20 3.90 -5.76 5.13
CA LEU A 20 3.08 -6.44 4.13
C LEU A 20 2.11 -7.47 4.74
N ASP A 21 1.66 -7.22 5.99
CA ASP A 21 0.70 -8.07 6.71
C ASP A 21 -0.74 -7.69 6.33
N PHE A 22 -1.23 -8.30 5.24
CA PHE A 22 -2.60 -8.13 4.75
C PHE A 22 -3.65 -8.78 5.68
N GLY A 23 -3.23 -9.58 6.67
CA GLY A 23 -4.06 -10.14 7.72
C GLY A 23 -4.26 -9.22 8.93
N SER A 24 -3.56 -8.08 8.98
CA SER A 24 -3.62 -7.16 10.12
C SER A 24 -5.02 -6.62 10.35
N ARG A 25 -5.37 -6.36 11.62
CA ARG A 25 -6.69 -5.84 12.00
C ARG A 25 -7.06 -4.55 11.25
N THR A 26 -6.10 -3.67 11.01
CA THR A 26 -6.34 -2.40 10.32
C THR A 26 -6.73 -2.62 8.87
N ILE A 27 -6.05 -3.54 8.16
CA ILE A 27 -6.35 -3.87 6.76
C ILE A 27 -7.70 -4.60 6.70
N LYS A 28 -7.96 -5.58 7.57
CA LYS A 28 -9.24 -6.29 7.59
C LYS A 28 -10.43 -5.36 7.89
N SER A 29 -10.26 -4.39 8.80
CA SER A 29 -11.29 -3.37 9.04
C SER A 29 -11.52 -2.47 7.82
N PHE A 30 -10.50 -2.21 7.01
CA PHE A 30 -10.65 -1.45 5.77
C PHE A 30 -11.38 -2.26 4.69
N GLU A 31 -11.04 -3.55 4.50
CA GLU A 31 -11.77 -4.47 3.61
C GLU A 31 -13.27 -4.49 3.95
N GLU A 32 -13.63 -4.66 5.23
CA GLU A 32 -15.03 -4.65 5.68
C GLU A 32 -15.76 -3.34 5.37
N LEU A 33 -15.08 -2.19 5.45
CA LEU A 33 -15.66 -0.90 5.11
C LEU A 33 -15.85 -0.73 3.60
N CYS A 34 -14.95 -1.28 2.79
CA CYS A 34 -15.10 -1.32 1.34
C CYS A 34 -16.26 -2.22 0.92
N GLU A 35 -16.33 -3.45 1.45
CA GLU A 35 -17.45 -4.40 1.21
C GLU A 35 -18.82 -3.79 1.55
N LYS A 36 -18.88 -2.97 2.62
CA LYS A 36 -20.09 -2.24 3.00
C LYS A 36 -20.37 -0.98 2.17
N GLY A 37 -19.51 -0.64 1.21
CA GLY A 37 -19.61 0.58 0.41
C GLY A 37 -19.42 1.88 1.19
N GLU A 38 -18.89 1.82 2.42
CA GLU A 38 -18.56 3.00 3.23
C GLU A 38 -17.26 3.66 2.77
N LEU A 39 -16.31 2.88 2.26
CA LEU A 39 -15.10 3.33 1.59
C LEU A 39 -15.00 2.71 0.20
N HIS A 40 -14.22 3.32 -0.68
CA HIS A 40 -13.93 2.84 -2.02
C HIS A 40 -12.42 2.92 -2.26
N HIS A 41 -11.78 1.76 -2.34
CA HIS A 41 -10.34 1.68 -2.59
C HIS A 41 -10.03 1.95 -4.06
N ILE A 42 -9.15 2.89 -4.31
CA ILE A 42 -8.65 3.23 -5.64
C ILE A 42 -7.13 3.13 -5.60
N THR A 43 -6.56 2.40 -6.54
CA THR A 43 -5.12 2.26 -6.68
C THR A 43 -4.71 2.30 -8.15
N THR A 44 -3.42 2.19 -8.43
CA THR A 44 -2.89 2.20 -9.80
C THR A 44 -2.13 0.92 -10.12
N THR A 45 -2.00 0.62 -11.41
CA THR A 45 -1.16 -0.50 -11.88
C THR A 45 0.31 -0.35 -11.47
N ILE A 46 0.78 0.88 -11.22
CA ILE A 46 2.14 1.14 -10.71
C ILE A 46 2.25 0.63 -9.28
N VAL A 47 1.34 1.05 -8.39
CA VAL A 47 1.34 0.65 -6.98
C VAL A 47 1.19 -0.87 -6.82
N ILE A 48 0.31 -1.50 -7.62
CA ILE A 48 0.19 -2.97 -7.63
C ILE A 48 1.55 -3.63 -7.88
N LYS A 49 2.23 -3.22 -8.96
CA LYS A 49 3.55 -3.79 -9.32
C LYS A 49 4.63 -3.47 -8.28
N GLU A 50 4.55 -2.33 -7.63
CA GLU A 50 5.47 -1.98 -6.56
C GLU A 50 5.28 -2.87 -5.33
N ILE A 51 4.04 -3.07 -4.90
CA ILE A 51 3.74 -3.96 -3.77
C ILE A 51 4.17 -5.40 -4.07
N GLU A 52 3.85 -5.93 -5.25
CA GLU A 52 4.30 -7.26 -5.67
C GLU A 52 5.84 -7.40 -5.63
N ARG A 53 6.56 -6.39 -6.11
CA ARG A 53 8.01 -6.34 -6.03
C ARG A 53 8.51 -6.30 -4.58
N LYS A 54 7.89 -5.48 -3.73
CA LYS A 54 8.24 -5.37 -2.31
C LYS A 54 7.99 -6.68 -1.55
N ILE A 55 6.90 -7.39 -1.84
CA ILE A 55 6.64 -8.74 -1.29
C ILE A 55 7.82 -9.67 -1.60
N LYS A 56 8.23 -9.75 -2.88
CA LYS A 56 9.34 -10.61 -3.30
C LYS A 56 10.67 -10.21 -2.65
N GLU A 57 10.97 -8.91 -2.58
CA GLU A 57 12.17 -8.38 -1.92
C GLU A 57 12.20 -8.76 -0.43
N HIS A 58 11.10 -8.56 0.32
CA HIS A 58 10.98 -8.87 1.73
C HIS A 58 11.11 -10.37 2.01
N ILE A 59 10.48 -11.22 1.19
CA ILE A 59 10.61 -12.68 1.31
C ILE A 59 12.04 -13.12 1.11
N LYS A 60 12.70 -12.63 0.06
CA LYS A 60 14.11 -12.94 -0.21
C LYS A 60 15.02 -12.55 0.96
N GLU A 61 14.77 -11.40 1.55
CA GLU A 61 15.54 -10.91 2.70
C GLU A 61 15.28 -11.76 3.96
N ALA A 62 14.02 -12.07 4.26
CA ALA A 62 13.63 -12.93 5.37
C ALA A 62 14.25 -14.34 5.24
N LEU A 63 14.17 -14.96 4.06
CA LEU A 63 14.76 -16.27 3.79
C LEU A 63 16.30 -16.26 3.93
N LYS A 64 16.96 -15.18 3.50
CA LYS A 64 18.39 -14.97 3.74
C LYS A 64 18.68 -14.90 5.24
N GLY A 65 17.83 -14.21 6.00
CA GLY A 65 17.90 -14.15 7.47
C GLY A 65 17.81 -15.54 8.11
N ILE A 66 16.83 -16.36 7.71
CA ILE A 66 16.64 -17.74 8.19
C ILE A 66 17.84 -18.61 7.84
N LYS A 67 18.37 -18.57 6.61
CA LYS A 67 19.56 -19.30 6.19
C LYS A 67 20.78 -18.91 7.04
N ASN A 68 20.95 -17.62 7.33
CA ASN A 68 22.03 -17.14 8.20
C ASN A 68 21.85 -17.57 9.65
N PHE A 69 20.62 -17.52 10.19
CA PHE A 69 20.31 -18.03 11.53
C PHE A 69 20.67 -19.51 11.65
N ARG A 70 20.18 -20.36 10.73
CA ARG A 70 20.46 -21.81 10.72
C ARG A 70 21.95 -22.12 10.71
N ARG A 71 22.75 -21.37 9.95
CA ARG A 71 24.21 -21.53 9.90
C ARG A 71 24.87 -21.19 11.23
N LYS A 72 24.41 -20.14 11.92
CA LYS A 72 24.98 -19.72 13.22
C LYS A 72 24.50 -20.60 14.38
N ALA A 73 23.28 -21.09 14.29
CA ALA A 73 22.61 -21.85 15.34
C ALA A 73 22.81 -23.39 15.18
N ILE A 74 23.84 -23.86 14.47
CA ILE A 74 24.04 -25.26 14.13
C ILE A 74 24.14 -26.15 15.39
N VAL A 75 24.61 -25.60 16.49
CA VAL A 75 24.67 -26.30 17.80
C VAL A 75 23.28 -26.73 18.29
N LEU A 76 22.22 -26.01 17.92
CA LEU A 76 20.85 -26.35 18.29
C LEU A 76 20.28 -27.51 17.47
N ARG A 77 20.92 -27.88 16.36
CA ARG A 77 20.50 -29.00 15.49
C ARG A 77 20.58 -30.36 16.18
N GLU A 78 21.50 -30.49 17.15
CA GLU A 78 21.69 -31.72 17.91
C GLU A 78 20.70 -31.83 19.11
N TYR A 79 19.88 -30.79 19.35
CA TYR A 79 18.95 -30.80 20.47
C TYR A 79 17.64 -31.49 20.07
N GLU A 80 17.25 -32.53 20.82
CA GLU A 80 16.06 -33.35 20.56
C GLU A 80 14.79 -32.70 21.07
N ASP A 81 14.39 -31.57 20.43
CA ASP A 81 13.13 -30.89 20.67
C ASP A 81 12.48 -30.56 19.32
N ASP A 82 11.23 -30.96 19.12
CA ASP A 82 10.51 -30.83 17.86
C ASP A 82 10.42 -29.36 17.39
N ASN A 83 10.25 -28.40 18.31
CA ASN A 83 10.19 -27.00 17.97
C ASN A 83 11.54 -26.49 17.45
N ILE A 84 12.64 -26.94 18.06
CA ILE A 84 13.99 -26.62 17.62
C ILE A 84 14.28 -27.28 16.27
N GLN A 85 13.93 -28.54 16.09
CA GLN A 85 14.14 -29.27 14.82
C GLN A 85 13.35 -28.62 13.65
N ASN A 86 12.16 -28.13 13.92
CA ASN A 86 11.34 -27.41 12.90
C ASN A 86 12.04 -26.15 12.34
N LEU A 87 12.93 -25.51 13.11
CA LEU A 87 13.70 -24.35 12.62
C LEU A 87 14.69 -24.72 11.50
N PHE A 88 15.05 -25.98 11.38
CA PHE A 88 16.03 -26.49 10.40
C PHE A 88 15.38 -27.20 9.20
N LYS A 89 14.05 -27.35 9.18
CA LYS A 89 13.33 -27.95 8.04
C LYS A 89 13.48 -27.08 6.79
N ASP A 90 13.53 -27.73 5.64
CA ASP A 90 13.58 -27.03 4.36
C ASP A 90 12.32 -26.19 4.15
N ILE A 91 12.52 -25.02 3.58
CA ILE A 91 11.49 -24.06 3.24
C ILE A 91 11.38 -24.00 1.72
N ASN A 92 10.18 -24.17 1.19
CA ASN A 92 9.94 -23.95 -0.24
C ASN A 92 9.74 -22.45 -0.49
N ASP A 93 10.77 -21.81 -1.02
CA ASP A 93 10.79 -20.36 -1.28
C ASP A 93 9.64 -19.95 -2.21
N ASN A 94 9.30 -20.77 -3.22
CA ASN A 94 8.23 -20.49 -4.19
C ASN A 94 6.83 -20.55 -3.57
N ASP A 95 6.59 -21.47 -2.65
CA ASP A 95 5.29 -21.60 -1.97
C ASP A 95 5.01 -20.39 -1.07
N ILE A 96 6.06 -19.86 -0.42
CA ILE A 96 5.94 -18.66 0.42
C ILE A 96 5.61 -17.44 -0.45
N GLU A 97 6.34 -17.28 -1.57
CA GLU A 97 6.09 -16.16 -2.50
C GLU A 97 4.66 -16.23 -3.05
N ALA A 98 4.23 -17.41 -3.51
CA ALA A 98 2.88 -17.60 -4.03
C ALA A 98 1.79 -17.24 -3.00
N LYS A 99 1.92 -17.72 -1.76
CA LYS A 99 0.96 -17.41 -0.69
C LYS A 99 0.93 -15.93 -0.30
N ALA A 100 2.07 -15.27 -0.29
CA ALA A 100 2.12 -13.85 0.04
C ALA A 100 1.50 -12.98 -1.08
N LEU A 101 1.73 -13.34 -2.34
CA LEU A 101 1.07 -12.69 -3.48
C LEU A 101 -0.43 -12.99 -3.50
N GLU A 102 -0.86 -14.19 -3.15
CA GLU A 102 -2.27 -14.55 -2.97
C GLU A 102 -2.94 -13.71 -1.89
N ALA A 103 -2.28 -13.51 -0.73
CA ALA A 103 -2.81 -12.65 0.33
C ALA A 103 -3.00 -11.21 -0.13
N PHE A 104 -2.10 -10.68 -0.94
CA PHE A 104 -2.25 -9.37 -1.56
C PHE A 104 -3.39 -9.35 -2.59
N SER A 105 -3.47 -10.36 -3.47
CA SER A 105 -4.56 -10.47 -4.45
C SER A 105 -5.93 -10.51 -3.76
N ASN A 106 -6.05 -11.29 -2.68
CA ASN A 106 -7.27 -11.37 -1.87
C ASN A 106 -7.63 -10.02 -1.23
N PHE A 107 -6.64 -9.23 -0.78
CA PHE A 107 -6.88 -7.87 -0.29
C PHE A 107 -7.48 -6.98 -1.39
N ILE A 108 -6.92 -7.01 -2.60
CA ILE A 108 -7.40 -6.24 -3.75
C ILE A 108 -8.84 -6.63 -4.12
N GLU A 109 -9.14 -7.93 -4.13
CA GLU A 109 -10.47 -8.46 -4.43
C GLU A 109 -11.48 -8.11 -3.34
N ASN A 110 -11.17 -8.40 -2.07
CA ASN A 110 -12.06 -8.15 -0.93
C ASN A 110 -12.36 -6.66 -0.72
N SER A 111 -11.43 -5.78 -1.07
CA SER A 111 -11.62 -4.33 -1.02
C SER A 111 -12.37 -3.78 -2.24
N GLU A 112 -12.84 -4.63 -3.17
CA GLU A 112 -13.49 -4.23 -4.44
C GLU A 112 -12.72 -3.10 -5.13
N THR A 113 -11.38 -3.24 -5.21
CA THR A 113 -10.44 -2.17 -5.57
C THR A 113 -10.58 -1.75 -7.03
N SER A 114 -10.76 -0.47 -7.27
CA SER A 114 -10.63 0.13 -8.60
C SER A 114 -9.16 0.33 -8.96
N ILE A 115 -8.69 -0.34 -10.01
CA ILE A 115 -7.30 -0.26 -10.46
C ILE A 115 -7.22 0.63 -11.71
N LEU A 116 -6.53 1.75 -11.58
CA LEU A 116 -6.34 2.71 -12.66
C LEU A 116 -5.10 2.35 -13.48
N ASP A 117 -5.21 2.51 -14.81
CA ASP A 117 -4.06 2.50 -15.70
C ASP A 117 -3.59 3.94 -16.01
N MET A 118 -2.50 4.07 -16.76
CA MET A 118 -1.88 5.37 -17.05
C MET A 118 -2.42 6.04 -18.32
N LYS A 119 -3.48 5.52 -18.95
CA LYS A 119 -3.96 6.02 -20.27
C LYS A 119 -4.43 7.46 -20.23
N ASN A 120 -5.00 7.89 -19.10
CA ASN A 120 -5.56 9.22 -18.94
C ASN A 120 -4.57 10.22 -18.33
N VAL A 121 -3.31 9.83 -18.14
CA VAL A 121 -2.25 10.72 -17.64
C VAL A 121 -1.67 11.54 -18.79
N ASP A 122 -1.66 12.85 -18.64
CA ASP A 122 -0.96 13.73 -19.59
C ASP A 122 0.56 13.65 -19.38
N LEU A 123 1.23 13.06 -20.36
CA LEU A 123 2.70 12.93 -20.34
C LEU A 123 3.42 14.29 -20.35
N ASN A 124 2.84 15.31 -21.00
CA ASN A 124 3.46 16.65 -21.01
C ASN A 124 3.40 17.26 -19.62
N GLU A 125 2.31 17.02 -18.87
CA GLU A 125 2.22 17.49 -17.50
C GLU A 125 3.27 16.83 -16.60
N VAL A 126 3.52 15.52 -16.73
CA VAL A 126 4.59 14.83 -15.99
C VAL A 126 5.95 15.44 -16.30
N ILE A 127 6.21 15.79 -17.58
CA ILE A 127 7.46 16.43 -18.00
C ILE A 127 7.58 17.83 -17.39
N GLU A 128 6.52 18.63 -17.45
CA GLU A 128 6.51 19.98 -16.85
C GLU A 128 6.72 19.92 -15.33
N MET A 129 6.07 18.99 -14.62
CA MET A 129 6.27 18.79 -13.18
C MET A 129 7.74 18.46 -12.87
N HIS A 130 8.35 17.59 -13.67
CA HIS A 130 9.75 17.20 -13.48
C HIS A 130 10.72 18.38 -13.66
N PHE A 131 10.59 19.14 -14.75
CA PHE A 131 11.49 20.27 -15.05
C PHE A 131 11.29 21.48 -14.13
N ASN A 132 10.07 21.67 -13.61
CA ASN A 132 9.74 22.78 -12.73
C ASN A 132 9.82 22.40 -11.23
N GLU A 133 10.30 21.20 -10.91
CA GLU A 133 10.41 20.67 -9.55
C GLU A 133 9.09 20.74 -8.76
N ILE A 134 7.95 20.54 -9.46
CA ILE A 134 6.62 20.48 -8.86
C ILE A 134 6.43 19.11 -8.20
N SER A 135 5.89 19.10 -6.97
CA SER A 135 5.64 17.87 -6.22
C SER A 135 4.89 16.81 -7.06
N PRO A 136 5.32 15.53 -7.03
CA PRO A 136 6.26 14.90 -6.09
C PRO A 136 7.76 15.10 -6.42
N PHE A 137 8.11 15.77 -7.53
CA PHE A 137 9.49 16.04 -7.85
C PHE A 137 10.08 17.17 -6.98
N SER A 138 11.36 17.08 -6.72
CA SER A 138 12.16 18.12 -6.05
C SER A 138 13.62 18.00 -6.46
N ALA A 139 14.42 19.04 -6.19
CA ALA A 139 15.86 19.01 -6.43
C ALA A 139 16.59 17.84 -5.73
N LYS A 140 16.05 17.36 -4.60
CA LYS A 140 16.57 16.21 -3.84
C LYS A 140 16.04 14.87 -4.35
N LYS A 141 14.85 14.85 -4.96
CA LYS A 141 14.15 13.68 -5.46
C LYS A 141 13.72 13.90 -6.93
N PRO A 142 14.66 13.86 -7.88
CA PRO A 142 14.32 14.12 -9.29
C PRO A 142 13.70 12.94 -10.02
N ASN A 143 13.64 11.74 -9.41
CA ASN A 143 13.25 10.50 -10.09
C ASN A 143 11.86 9.96 -9.64
N GLU A 144 10.99 10.81 -9.09
CA GLU A 144 9.67 10.44 -8.55
C GLU A 144 8.59 10.28 -9.65
N PHE A 145 8.99 9.77 -10.83
CA PHE A 145 8.08 9.57 -11.96
C PHE A 145 6.91 8.64 -11.64
N ARG A 146 7.14 7.59 -10.83
CA ARG A 146 6.08 6.66 -10.46
C ARG A 146 5.01 7.31 -9.60
N ASP A 147 5.43 8.16 -8.67
CA ASP A 147 4.51 8.90 -7.81
C ASP A 147 3.77 9.96 -8.63
N ALA A 148 4.45 10.68 -9.53
CA ALA A 148 3.81 11.63 -10.44
C ALA A 148 2.74 10.94 -11.31
N PHE A 149 3.07 9.82 -11.94
CA PHE A 149 2.09 9.04 -12.72
C PHE A 149 0.92 8.57 -11.86
N THR A 150 1.18 8.08 -10.65
CA THR A 150 0.15 7.62 -9.73
C THR A 150 -0.79 8.75 -9.32
N LEU A 151 -0.25 9.90 -8.87
CA LEU A 151 -1.03 11.04 -8.42
C LEU A 151 -1.86 11.64 -9.56
N LEU A 152 -1.28 11.76 -10.76
CA LEU A 152 -2.00 12.27 -11.94
C LEU A 152 -3.08 11.28 -12.44
N ALA A 153 -2.85 9.98 -12.36
CA ALA A 153 -3.88 8.98 -12.67
C ALA A 153 -5.06 9.06 -11.69
N LEU A 154 -4.78 9.21 -10.39
CA LEU A 154 -5.81 9.43 -9.38
C LEU A 154 -6.60 10.71 -9.67
N ARG A 155 -5.92 11.82 -9.99
CA ARG A 155 -6.58 13.09 -10.33
C ARG A 155 -7.47 12.98 -11.57
N ALA A 156 -6.99 12.29 -12.61
CA ALA A 156 -7.73 12.09 -13.84
C ALA A 156 -8.97 11.18 -13.68
N ALA A 157 -9.02 10.39 -12.63
CA ALA A 157 -10.14 9.50 -12.32
C ALA A 157 -11.24 10.17 -11.47
N LEU A 158 -10.99 11.33 -10.87
CA LEU A 158 -11.96 12.08 -10.09
C LEU A 158 -12.88 12.88 -11.01
N ASN A 159 -14.18 12.82 -10.75
CA ASN A 159 -15.14 13.74 -11.38
C ASN A 159 -15.07 15.13 -10.72
N GLU A 160 -15.67 16.13 -11.38
CA GLU A 160 -15.72 17.49 -10.83
C GLU A 160 -16.33 17.53 -9.43
N GLY A 161 -15.60 18.08 -8.46
CA GLY A 161 -16.00 18.18 -7.05
C GLY A 161 -15.81 16.90 -6.22
N GLU A 162 -15.39 15.78 -6.82
CA GLU A 162 -15.01 14.61 -6.06
C GLU A 162 -13.66 14.81 -5.37
N LYS A 163 -13.48 14.12 -4.24
CA LYS A 163 -12.25 14.15 -3.46
C LYS A 163 -11.76 12.73 -3.19
N ILE A 164 -10.48 12.61 -2.81
CA ILE A 164 -9.85 11.36 -2.45
C ILE A 164 -8.98 11.53 -1.19
N TYR A 165 -9.09 10.59 -0.26
CA TYR A 165 -8.13 10.46 0.84
C TYR A 165 -6.87 9.77 0.36
N VAL A 166 -5.71 10.33 0.70
CA VAL A 166 -4.39 9.77 0.41
C VAL A 166 -3.77 9.33 1.72
N ILE A 167 -3.62 8.03 1.90
CA ILE A 167 -2.93 7.45 3.05
C ILE A 167 -1.46 7.34 2.71
N SER A 168 -0.69 8.34 3.08
CA SER A 168 0.76 8.40 2.91
C SER A 168 1.37 9.31 3.97
N ASP A 169 2.55 8.96 4.45
CA ASP A 169 3.39 9.80 5.29
C ASP A 169 4.62 10.34 4.52
N ASP A 170 4.69 10.11 3.19
CA ASP A 170 5.70 10.74 2.34
C ASP A 170 5.45 12.25 2.23
N PRO A 171 6.44 13.08 2.58
CA PRO A 171 6.31 14.54 2.46
C PRO A 171 5.96 15.02 1.05
N ASP A 172 6.36 14.31 0.00
CA ASP A 172 6.08 14.73 -1.38
C ASP A 172 4.60 14.50 -1.73
N HIS A 173 4.01 13.38 -1.28
CA HIS A 173 2.56 13.16 -1.38
C HIS A 173 1.78 14.22 -0.59
N LYS A 174 2.24 14.58 0.60
CA LYS A 174 1.61 15.63 1.41
C LYS A 174 1.65 16.97 0.72
N ASN A 175 2.81 17.36 0.17
CA ASN A 175 2.95 18.62 -0.58
C ASN A 175 1.99 18.63 -1.79
N PHE A 176 1.90 17.52 -2.53
CA PHE A 176 0.95 17.41 -3.63
C PHE A 176 -0.50 17.59 -3.16
N CYS A 177 -0.88 16.99 -2.03
CA CYS A 177 -2.22 17.15 -1.46
C CYS A 177 -2.49 18.60 -1.03
N ASP A 178 -1.50 19.29 -0.48
CA ASP A 178 -1.62 20.70 -0.04
C ASP A 178 -1.81 21.64 -1.24
N GLU A 179 -1.25 21.30 -2.42
CA GLU A 179 -1.40 22.05 -3.67
C GLU A 179 -2.67 21.70 -4.47
N ASN A 180 -3.33 20.56 -4.16
CA ASN A 180 -4.48 20.05 -4.89
C ASN A 180 -5.69 19.85 -3.97
N ASN A 181 -6.68 20.70 -4.05
CA ASN A 181 -7.86 20.74 -3.16
C ASN A 181 -8.71 19.45 -3.17
N ASP A 182 -8.58 18.61 -4.20
CA ASP A 182 -9.32 17.35 -4.35
C ASP A 182 -8.64 16.19 -3.60
N PHE A 183 -7.42 16.40 -3.11
CA PHE A 183 -6.63 15.42 -2.37
C PHE A 183 -6.60 15.77 -0.88
N ILE A 184 -6.85 14.79 -0.04
CA ILE A 184 -6.87 14.97 1.42
C ILE A 184 -5.86 14.00 2.02
N ASN A 185 -4.73 14.51 2.49
CA ASN A 185 -3.74 13.67 3.16
C ASN A 185 -4.27 13.19 4.52
N VAL A 186 -4.07 11.91 4.82
CA VAL A 186 -4.42 11.28 6.09
C VAL A 186 -3.25 10.42 6.57
N ASP A 187 -2.74 10.73 7.74
CA ASP A 187 -1.52 10.10 8.27
C ASP A 187 -1.68 8.58 8.53
N THR A 188 -2.89 8.12 8.88
CA THR A 188 -3.09 6.71 9.23
C THR A 188 -4.44 6.15 8.76
N LEU A 189 -4.39 4.95 8.19
CA LEU A 189 -5.59 4.20 7.81
C LEU A 189 -6.50 3.91 9.01
N SER A 190 -5.92 3.65 10.20
CA SER A 190 -6.69 3.43 11.43
C SER A 190 -7.55 4.62 11.84
N SER A 191 -7.11 5.85 11.58
CA SER A 191 -7.90 7.04 11.86
C SER A 191 -9.07 7.17 10.90
N LEU A 192 -8.84 6.91 9.61
CA LEU A 192 -9.89 6.90 8.59
C LEU A 192 -10.95 5.83 8.88
N ASN A 193 -10.53 4.59 9.17
CA ASN A 193 -11.44 3.48 9.50
C ASN A 193 -12.36 3.85 10.68
N ARG A 194 -11.82 4.44 11.75
CA ARG A 194 -12.64 4.89 12.91
C ARG A 194 -13.69 5.93 12.52
N HIS A 195 -13.35 6.86 11.62
CA HIS A 195 -14.32 7.86 11.14
C HIS A 195 -15.44 7.23 10.31
N ALA A 196 -15.11 6.27 9.45
CA ALA A 196 -16.07 5.53 8.64
C ALA A 196 -17.02 4.67 9.49
N PHE A 197 -16.50 3.90 10.46
CA PHE A 197 -17.32 3.12 11.39
C PHE A 197 -18.29 3.98 12.22
N ASN A 198 -17.87 5.14 12.71
CA ASN A 198 -18.73 6.04 13.48
C ASN A 198 -19.88 6.64 12.65
N ARG A 199 -19.73 6.71 11.33
CA ARG A 199 -20.81 7.09 10.43
C ARG A 199 -21.84 5.99 10.32
N HIS A 200 -21.41 4.75 10.12
CA HIS A 200 -22.28 3.59 10.00
C HIS A 200 -23.20 3.42 11.21
N LEU A 201 -22.68 3.61 12.44
CA LEU A 201 -23.45 3.54 13.70
C LEU A 201 -24.45 4.68 13.90
N ARG A 202 -24.37 5.78 13.14
CA ARG A 202 -25.32 6.92 13.25
C ARG A 202 -26.47 6.87 12.23
N VAL A 203 -26.41 5.95 11.29
CA VAL A 203 -27.41 5.80 10.20
C VAL A 203 -28.36 4.62 10.49
N ILE A 204 -28.05 3.80 11.51
CA ILE A 204 -28.92 2.78 12.08
C ILE A 204 -29.65 3.36 13.30
#